data_9260fdc7552bc43fc19a1d51b3d210b6
#
_entry.id   9260fdc7552bc43fc19a1d51b3d210b6
#
_cell.length_a   1.000
_cell.length_b   1.000
_cell.length_c   1.000
_cell.angle_alpha   90.00
_cell.angle_beta   90.00
_cell.angle_gamma   90.00
#
_symmetry.space_group_name_H-M   'P 1'
#
loop_
_entity.id
_entity.type
_entity.pdbx_description
1 polymer ?
#
loop_
_entity_poly.entity_id
_entity_poly.type
_entity_poly.pdbx_seq_one_letter_code
_entity_poly.pdbx_strand_id
1 'polypeptide(L)'
;EQALADLQAKFGERLHLELLRTGRAGEDAFNAFALDVSARRSIPLLASNDVRFLDADGFDAHEARVCIASGRVLDDTRRPHDYSAQQYLKSADEMAALFIADAPDALDNTVALAQRCNLGLRLGTYYLPAFPVPSDETLDSWIRSQSREGLVKRLEKAPLATGKTRADYEARLELELDVIVKMGFPGYFLIVADF
;
A
#
# COMPACT_ATOMS: atom_id res chain seq x y z
N GLU A 1 11.86 16.30 -18.52
CA GLU A 1 12.17 15.34 -19.60
C GLU A 1 13.12 14.22 -19.12
N GLN A 2 14.15 14.52 -18.30
CA GLN A 2 15.08 13.49 -17.80
C GLN A 2 14.37 12.39 -17.00
N ALA A 3 13.52 12.74 -16.04
CA ALA A 3 12.76 11.75 -15.24
C ALA A 3 11.91 10.81 -16.11
N LEU A 4 11.31 11.33 -17.19
CA LEU A 4 10.54 10.50 -18.12
C LEU A 4 11.43 9.56 -18.92
N ALA A 5 12.61 9.98 -19.33
CA ALA A 5 13.59 9.13 -20.01
C ALA A 5 14.06 7.99 -19.07
N ASP A 6 14.28 8.29 -17.80
CA ASP A 6 14.66 7.30 -16.78
C ASP A 6 13.54 6.28 -16.54
N LEU A 7 12.28 6.73 -16.50
CA LEU A 7 11.12 5.86 -16.39
C LEU A 7 10.96 4.98 -17.63
N GLN A 8 11.12 5.54 -18.83
CA GLN A 8 11.03 4.78 -20.08
C GLN A 8 12.14 3.72 -20.19
N ALA A 9 13.36 4.05 -19.75
CA ALA A 9 14.45 3.09 -19.70
C ALA A 9 14.20 1.93 -18.74
N LYS A 10 13.51 2.18 -17.61
CA LYS A 10 13.19 1.16 -16.60
C LYS A 10 11.98 0.30 -16.97
N PHE A 11 10.93 0.90 -17.50
CA PHE A 11 9.64 0.24 -17.70
C PHE A 11 9.38 -0.18 -19.14
N GLY A 12 10.07 0.43 -20.13
CA GLY A 12 9.90 0.10 -21.55
C GLY A 12 8.45 0.20 -21.98
N GLU A 13 7.94 -0.84 -22.62
CA GLU A 13 6.54 -0.95 -23.10
C GLU A 13 5.47 -0.97 -21.99
N ARG A 14 5.87 -1.07 -20.73
CA ARG A 14 4.95 -1.01 -19.58
C ARG A 14 4.69 0.41 -19.09
N LEU A 15 5.44 1.40 -19.61
CA LEU A 15 5.20 2.80 -19.30
C LEU A 15 4.04 3.33 -20.14
N HIS A 16 3.09 3.97 -19.50
CA HIS A 16 1.97 4.66 -20.12
C HIS A 16 1.87 6.07 -19.55
N LEU A 17 1.30 7.00 -20.29
CA LEU A 17 0.93 8.33 -19.79
C LEU A 17 -0.59 8.36 -19.60
N GLU A 18 -1.03 8.76 -18.43
CA GLU A 18 -2.45 8.81 -18.07
C GLU A 18 -3.04 10.18 -18.44
N LEU A 19 -4.20 10.17 -19.09
CA LEU A 19 -5.00 11.35 -19.35
C LEU A 19 -6.19 11.39 -18.40
N LEU A 20 -6.41 12.54 -17.79
CA LEU A 20 -7.52 12.82 -16.87
C LEU A 20 -8.31 14.01 -17.37
N ARG A 21 -9.66 13.94 -17.29
CA ARG A 21 -10.59 15.02 -17.66
C ARG A 21 -11.64 15.20 -16.59
N THR A 22 -11.16 15.49 -15.38
CA THR A 22 -12.02 15.67 -14.20
C THR A 22 -12.25 17.16 -13.86
N GLY A 23 -11.63 18.07 -14.60
CA GLY A 23 -11.76 19.52 -14.41
C GLY A 23 -10.92 20.09 -13.28
N ARG A 24 -9.93 19.35 -12.78
CA ARG A 24 -8.99 19.85 -11.77
C ARG A 24 -7.94 20.79 -12.38
N ALA A 25 -7.42 21.66 -11.54
CA ALA A 25 -6.38 22.60 -11.96
C ALA A 25 -5.14 21.86 -12.48
N GLY A 26 -4.64 22.29 -13.64
CA GLY A 26 -3.42 21.74 -14.26
C GLY A 26 -3.62 20.52 -15.15
N GLU A 27 -4.82 19.90 -15.19
CA GLU A 27 -5.08 18.73 -16.05
C GLU A 27 -4.90 19.05 -17.53
N ASP A 28 -5.39 20.19 -18.00
CA ASP A 28 -5.29 20.58 -19.42
C ASP A 28 -3.83 20.73 -19.84
N ALA A 29 -3.01 21.37 -19.02
CA ALA A 29 -1.59 21.55 -19.29
C ALA A 29 -0.85 20.21 -19.29
N PHE A 30 -1.18 19.32 -18.34
CA PHE A 30 -0.61 17.97 -18.30
C PHE A 30 -1.06 17.13 -19.49
N ASN A 31 -2.33 17.15 -19.85
CA ASN A 31 -2.86 16.41 -20.98
C ASN A 31 -2.22 16.86 -22.30
N ALA A 32 -2.06 18.18 -22.52
CA ALA A 32 -1.35 18.70 -23.69
C ALA A 32 0.11 18.21 -23.73
N PHE A 33 0.81 18.21 -22.59
CA PHE A 33 2.16 17.66 -22.48
C PHE A 33 2.18 16.15 -22.77
N ALA A 34 1.24 15.39 -22.21
CA ALA A 34 1.19 13.92 -22.38
C ALA A 34 0.91 13.54 -23.84
N LEU A 35 0.01 14.25 -24.54
CA LEU A 35 -0.27 14.05 -25.95
C LEU A 35 0.96 14.34 -26.83
N ASP A 36 1.65 15.45 -26.60
CA ASP A 36 2.87 15.80 -27.34
C ASP A 36 4.00 14.78 -27.11
N VAL A 37 4.23 14.43 -25.86
CA VAL A 37 5.28 13.44 -25.50
C VAL A 37 4.96 12.05 -26.02
N SER A 38 3.70 11.62 -25.94
CA SER A 38 3.24 10.36 -26.52
C SER A 38 3.56 10.27 -28.00
N ALA A 39 3.24 11.31 -28.76
CA ALA A 39 3.52 11.37 -30.19
C ALA A 39 5.03 11.35 -30.50
N ARG A 40 5.85 12.07 -29.74
CA ARG A 40 7.30 12.14 -29.95
C ARG A 40 8.08 10.90 -29.50
N ARG A 41 7.63 10.22 -28.45
CA ARG A 41 8.36 9.12 -27.82
C ARG A 41 7.70 7.76 -27.95
N SER A 42 6.57 7.69 -28.65
CA SER A 42 5.77 6.46 -28.80
C SER A 42 5.42 5.81 -27.44
N ILE A 43 5.09 6.61 -26.44
CA ILE A 43 4.62 6.15 -25.15
C ILE A 43 3.10 6.06 -25.22
N PRO A 44 2.46 4.89 -25.01
CA PRO A 44 1.01 4.76 -25.12
C PRO A 44 0.29 5.57 -24.03
N LEU A 45 -0.88 6.10 -24.41
CA LEU A 45 -1.77 6.85 -23.52
C LEU A 45 -2.79 5.91 -22.86
N LEU A 46 -3.25 6.28 -21.67
CA LEU A 46 -4.39 5.69 -20.98
C LEU A 46 -5.41 6.77 -20.66
N ALA A 47 -6.69 6.46 -20.78
CA ALA A 47 -7.78 7.30 -20.31
C ALA A 47 -8.29 6.79 -18.96
N SER A 48 -8.29 7.61 -17.94
CA SER A 48 -8.88 7.27 -16.65
C SER A 48 -9.69 8.43 -16.05
N ASN A 49 -10.34 8.20 -14.93
CA ASN A 49 -11.18 9.22 -14.27
C ASN A 49 -10.78 9.45 -12.80
N ASP A 50 -9.68 8.87 -12.32
CA ASP A 50 -9.26 8.97 -10.90
C ASP A 50 -10.46 8.83 -9.95
N VAL A 51 -11.21 7.72 -10.07
CA VAL A 51 -12.50 7.50 -9.40
C VAL A 51 -12.35 7.54 -7.88
N ARG A 52 -13.17 8.35 -7.21
CA ARG A 52 -13.20 8.52 -5.77
C ARG A 52 -14.51 8.12 -5.11
N PHE A 53 -15.59 8.11 -5.86
CA PHE A 53 -16.94 7.75 -5.42
C PHE A 53 -17.75 7.15 -6.58
N LEU A 54 -18.86 6.50 -6.27
CA LEU A 54 -19.60 5.70 -7.24
C LEU A 54 -20.47 6.56 -8.15
N ASP A 55 -21.22 7.50 -7.58
CA ASP A 55 -22.22 8.28 -8.29
C ASP A 55 -21.88 9.78 -8.21
N ALA A 56 -22.37 10.57 -9.16
CA ALA A 56 -22.05 11.99 -9.25
C ALA A 56 -22.47 12.82 -8.02
N ASP A 57 -23.48 12.37 -7.29
CA ASP A 57 -23.98 12.98 -6.05
C ASP A 57 -23.16 12.57 -4.81
N GLY A 58 -22.22 11.66 -4.95
CA GLY A 58 -21.32 11.21 -3.87
C GLY A 58 -20.21 12.21 -3.50
N PHE A 59 -20.09 13.34 -4.20
CA PHE A 59 -18.99 14.30 -4.00
C PHE A 59 -18.95 14.92 -2.61
N ASP A 60 -20.09 15.35 -2.07
CA ASP A 60 -20.15 15.98 -0.75
C ASP A 60 -19.76 15.00 0.37
N ALA A 61 -20.17 13.74 0.27
CA ALA A 61 -19.77 12.68 1.18
C ALA A 61 -18.25 12.38 1.10
N HIS A 62 -17.69 12.44 -0.11
CA HIS A 62 -16.25 12.32 -0.32
C HIS A 62 -15.49 13.47 0.33
N GLU A 63 -15.92 14.72 0.14
CA GLU A 63 -15.32 15.89 0.77
C GLU A 63 -15.36 15.81 2.31
N ALA A 64 -16.48 15.35 2.88
CA ALA A 64 -16.58 15.10 4.32
C ALA A 64 -15.55 14.03 4.78
N ARG A 65 -15.37 12.95 4.04
CA ARG A 65 -14.36 11.92 4.32
C ARG A 65 -12.94 12.48 4.26
N VAL A 66 -12.64 13.33 3.28
CA VAL A 66 -11.33 14.01 3.16
C VAL A 66 -11.07 14.93 4.35
N CYS A 67 -12.10 15.66 4.81
CA CYS A 67 -12.00 16.49 6.00
C CYS A 67 -11.70 15.67 7.26
N ILE A 68 -12.39 14.55 7.46
CA ILE A 68 -12.14 13.64 8.59
C ILE A 68 -10.69 13.13 8.55
N ALA A 69 -10.21 12.68 7.41
CA ALA A 69 -8.86 12.15 7.24
C ALA A 69 -7.77 13.20 7.48
N SER A 70 -8.05 14.49 7.15
CA SER A 70 -7.10 15.61 7.31
C SER A 70 -7.25 16.38 8.62
N GLY A 71 -8.19 15.97 9.50
CA GLY A 71 -8.49 16.68 10.75
C GLY A 71 -9.10 18.08 10.55
N ARG A 72 -9.86 18.27 9.46
CA ARG A 72 -10.51 19.53 9.08
C ARG A 72 -12.03 19.42 9.13
N VAL A 73 -12.71 20.54 8.97
CA VAL A 73 -14.17 20.63 8.80
C VAL A 73 -14.51 21.17 7.41
N LEU A 74 -15.71 20.89 6.92
CA LEU A 74 -16.16 21.34 5.59
C LEU A 74 -16.14 22.86 5.42
N ASP A 75 -16.45 23.60 6.49
CA ASP A 75 -16.50 25.07 6.51
C ASP A 75 -15.11 25.74 6.66
N ASP A 76 -14.01 24.98 6.79
CA ASP A 76 -12.67 25.55 6.82
C ASP A 76 -12.28 26.05 5.43
N THR A 77 -12.32 27.36 5.21
CA THR A 77 -11.98 28.00 3.95
C THR A 77 -10.52 27.83 3.52
N ARG A 78 -9.65 27.33 4.39
CA ARG A 78 -8.22 27.07 4.11
C ARG A 78 -7.97 25.62 3.72
N ARG A 79 -9.01 24.78 3.67
CA ARG A 79 -8.85 23.40 3.22
C ARG A 79 -8.51 23.36 1.72
N PRO A 80 -7.64 22.45 1.29
CA PRO A 80 -7.39 22.25 -0.13
C PRO A 80 -8.66 21.66 -0.79
N HIS A 81 -8.91 22.06 -2.04
CA HIS A 81 -9.96 21.54 -2.90
C HIS A 81 -9.32 20.76 -4.04
N ASP A 82 -8.75 19.59 -3.70
CA ASP A 82 -7.95 18.78 -4.63
C ASP A 82 -8.79 17.85 -5.50
N TYR A 83 -10.09 17.77 -5.22
CA TYR A 83 -11.03 16.87 -5.89
C TYR A 83 -12.12 17.64 -6.62
N SER A 84 -12.75 16.96 -7.58
CA SER A 84 -13.88 17.51 -8.33
C SER A 84 -15.08 16.56 -8.32
N ALA A 85 -16.28 17.09 -8.55
CA ALA A 85 -17.49 16.29 -8.68
C ALA A 85 -17.48 15.36 -9.91
N GLN A 86 -16.47 15.47 -10.78
CA GLN A 86 -16.35 14.63 -11.97
C GLN A 86 -15.60 13.31 -11.71
N GLN A 87 -15.11 13.06 -10.50
CA GLN A 87 -14.34 11.85 -10.15
C GLN A 87 -15.23 10.68 -9.67
N TYR A 88 -16.42 10.56 -10.23
CA TYR A 88 -17.28 9.39 -10.03
C TYR A 88 -16.99 8.27 -11.04
N LEU A 89 -17.53 7.08 -10.79
CA LEU A 89 -17.40 5.94 -11.68
C LEU A 89 -18.27 6.17 -12.93
N LYS A 90 -17.66 6.70 -13.97
CA LYS A 90 -18.32 6.96 -15.25
C LYS A 90 -18.61 5.68 -16.02
N SER A 91 -19.70 5.68 -16.75
CA SER A 91 -20.02 4.65 -17.74
C SER A 91 -19.04 4.68 -18.93
N ALA A 92 -19.03 3.61 -19.73
CA ALA A 92 -18.22 3.54 -20.95
C ALA A 92 -18.56 4.66 -21.94
N ASP A 93 -19.85 5.00 -22.07
CA ASP A 93 -20.31 6.07 -22.98
C ASP A 93 -19.85 7.45 -22.50
N GLU A 94 -19.89 7.73 -21.20
CA GLU A 94 -19.38 8.97 -20.61
C GLU A 94 -17.86 9.09 -20.79
N MET A 95 -17.11 8.00 -20.60
CA MET A 95 -15.68 7.99 -20.87
C MET A 95 -15.38 8.19 -22.35
N ALA A 96 -16.11 7.52 -23.23
CA ALA A 96 -15.99 7.71 -24.67
C ALA A 96 -16.25 9.16 -25.08
N ALA A 97 -17.31 9.80 -24.56
CA ALA A 97 -17.60 11.20 -24.84
C ALA A 97 -16.48 12.17 -24.45
N LEU A 98 -15.68 11.81 -23.42
CA LEU A 98 -14.54 12.62 -22.98
C LEU A 98 -13.30 12.48 -23.87
N PHE A 99 -13.03 11.30 -24.45
CA PHE A 99 -11.71 11.01 -25.04
C PHE A 99 -11.75 10.61 -26.53
N ILE A 100 -12.91 10.21 -27.08
CA ILE A 100 -12.97 9.63 -28.43
C ILE A 100 -12.56 10.62 -29.54
N ALA A 101 -12.72 11.92 -29.31
CA ALA A 101 -12.46 12.94 -30.32
C ALA A 101 -10.97 13.14 -30.63
N ASP A 102 -10.09 12.96 -29.66
CA ASP A 102 -8.67 13.30 -29.78
C ASP A 102 -7.71 12.26 -29.20
N ALA A 103 -8.21 11.28 -28.43
CA ALA A 103 -7.41 10.21 -27.84
C ALA A 103 -8.17 8.86 -27.79
N PRO A 104 -8.75 8.37 -28.89
CA PRO A 104 -9.50 7.11 -28.89
C PRO A 104 -8.65 5.92 -28.45
N ASP A 105 -7.38 5.86 -28.87
CA ASP A 105 -6.46 4.78 -28.51
C ASP A 105 -6.22 4.70 -26.98
N ALA A 106 -6.38 5.79 -26.27
CA ALA A 106 -6.23 5.80 -24.81
C ALA A 106 -7.33 4.98 -24.11
N LEU A 107 -8.55 4.95 -24.68
CA LEU A 107 -9.66 4.10 -24.19
C LEU A 107 -9.36 2.63 -24.41
N ASP A 108 -8.91 2.25 -25.61
CA ASP A 108 -8.56 0.88 -25.96
C ASP A 108 -7.38 0.37 -25.09
N ASN A 109 -6.37 1.20 -24.92
CA ASN A 109 -5.22 0.89 -24.06
C ASN A 109 -5.62 0.67 -22.59
N THR A 110 -6.61 1.40 -22.09
CA THR A 110 -7.14 1.21 -20.74
C THR A 110 -7.74 -0.18 -20.56
N VAL A 111 -8.53 -0.64 -21.53
CA VAL A 111 -9.10 -1.99 -21.52
C VAL A 111 -8.00 -3.05 -21.65
N ALA A 112 -7.04 -2.86 -22.56
CA ALA A 112 -5.92 -3.77 -22.77
C ALA A 112 -5.05 -3.87 -21.49
N LEU A 113 -4.81 -2.75 -20.79
CA LEU A 113 -4.08 -2.76 -19.52
C LEU A 113 -4.85 -3.52 -18.44
N ALA A 114 -6.16 -3.29 -18.32
CA ALA A 114 -7.01 -3.99 -17.35
C ALA A 114 -6.97 -5.52 -17.56
N GLN A 115 -7.01 -5.98 -18.82
CA GLN A 115 -6.89 -7.41 -19.17
C GLN A 115 -5.53 -8.02 -18.82
N ARG A 116 -4.45 -7.22 -18.80
CA ARG A 116 -3.11 -7.65 -18.38
C ARG A 116 -2.96 -7.73 -16.86
N CYS A 117 -3.75 -6.99 -16.10
CA CYS A 117 -3.73 -6.94 -14.64
C CYS A 117 -4.61 -8.06 -14.06
N ASN A 118 -4.12 -9.31 -14.06
CA ASN A 118 -4.87 -10.49 -13.62
C ASN A 118 -4.21 -11.24 -12.46
N LEU A 119 -3.67 -10.51 -11.48
CA LEU A 119 -3.05 -11.11 -10.31
C LEU A 119 -4.08 -11.83 -9.43
N GLY A 120 -3.92 -13.13 -9.27
CA GLY A 120 -4.69 -13.93 -8.32
C GLY A 120 -4.13 -13.78 -6.90
N LEU A 121 -4.85 -13.10 -6.02
CA LEU A 121 -4.48 -12.98 -4.61
C LEU A 121 -4.92 -14.21 -3.83
N ARG A 122 -4.00 -14.81 -3.07
CA ARG A 122 -4.34 -15.85 -2.08
C ARG A 122 -4.51 -15.17 -0.72
N LEU A 123 -5.76 -14.99 -0.32
CA LEU A 123 -6.09 -14.42 0.99
C LEU A 123 -6.08 -15.50 2.07
N GLY A 124 -5.84 -15.12 3.33
CA GLY A 124 -5.87 -16.02 4.49
C GLY A 124 -4.61 -16.89 4.64
N THR A 125 -3.58 -16.69 3.82
CA THR A 125 -2.28 -17.36 3.98
C THR A 125 -1.25 -16.35 4.48
N TYR A 126 -0.63 -16.66 5.62
CA TYR A 126 0.43 -15.82 6.18
C TYR A 126 1.77 -16.19 5.57
N TYR A 127 2.44 -15.23 4.95
CA TYR A 127 3.80 -15.37 4.42
C TYR A 127 4.76 -14.58 5.32
N LEU A 128 5.29 -15.24 6.33
CA LEU A 128 6.32 -14.64 7.17
C LEU A 128 7.71 -14.93 6.57
N PRO A 129 8.64 -13.98 6.64
CA PRO A 129 10.04 -14.25 6.29
C PRO A 129 10.59 -15.40 7.14
N ALA A 130 11.46 -16.22 6.54
CA ALA A 130 12.18 -17.23 7.29
C ALA A 130 13.25 -16.55 8.15
N PHE A 131 13.12 -16.62 9.47
CA PHE A 131 14.16 -16.14 10.38
C PHE A 131 15.34 -17.11 10.34
N PRO A 132 16.59 -16.65 10.13
CA PRO A 132 17.75 -17.51 10.11
C PRO A 132 18.06 -18.04 11.51
N VAL A 133 18.16 -19.37 11.64
CA VAL A 133 18.59 -20.06 12.86
C VAL A 133 19.84 -20.90 12.57
N PRO A 134 20.68 -21.22 13.56
CA PRO A 134 21.79 -22.16 13.42
C PRO A 134 21.31 -23.49 12.83
N SER A 135 22.19 -24.21 12.12
CA SER A 135 21.86 -25.43 11.37
C SER A 135 21.39 -26.61 12.24
N ASP A 136 21.74 -26.59 13.53
CA ASP A 136 21.38 -27.59 14.54
C ASP A 136 20.15 -27.18 15.38
N GLU A 137 19.53 -26.03 15.07
CA GLU A 137 18.40 -25.47 15.80
C GLU A 137 17.14 -25.38 14.92
N THR A 138 15.99 -25.37 15.57
CA THR A 138 14.70 -25.03 14.99
C THR A 138 14.27 -23.64 15.48
N LEU A 139 13.25 -23.03 14.85
CA LEU A 139 12.66 -21.79 15.35
C LEU A 139 12.17 -21.93 16.79
N ASP A 140 11.63 -23.10 17.14
CA ASP A 140 11.09 -23.39 18.48
C ASP A 140 12.19 -23.52 19.53
N SER A 141 13.28 -24.24 19.23
CA SER A 141 14.39 -24.39 20.16
C SER A 141 15.17 -23.08 20.28
N TRP A 142 15.33 -22.35 19.18
CA TRP A 142 16.06 -21.08 19.15
C TRP A 142 15.37 -20.00 19.96
N ILE A 143 14.05 -19.80 19.80
CA ILE A 143 13.31 -18.82 20.60
C ILE A 143 13.40 -19.14 22.11
N ARG A 144 13.32 -20.41 22.48
CA ARG A 144 13.45 -20.84 23.88
C ARG A 144 14.83 -20.53 24.44
N SER A 145 15.89 -20.87 23.70
CA SER A 145 17.27 -20.60 24.06
C SER A 145 17.52 -19.11 24.27
N GLN A 146 17.19 -18.30 23.25
CA GLN A 146 17.40 -16.85 23.30
C GLN A 146 16.59 -16.17 24.41
N SER A 147 15.35 -16.60 24.63
CA SER A 147 14.49 -16.03 25.67
C SER A 147 14.97 -16.37 27.08
N ARG A 148 15.46 -17.60 27.32
CA ARG A 148 16.05 -17.99 28.61
C ARG A 148 17.34 -17.22 28.91
N GLU A 149 18.21 -17.07 27.92
CA GLU A 149 19.43 -16.25 28.05
C GLU A 149 19.08 -14.78 28.33
N GLY A 150 18.08 -14.23 27.61
CA GLY A 150 17.56 -12.88 27.82
C GLY A 150 16.97 -12.68 29.22
N LEU A 151 16.26 -13.67 29.77
CA LEU A 151 15.73 -13.62 31.13
C LEU A 151 16.86 -13.58 32.16
N VAL A 152 17.91 -14.41 32.01
CA VAL A 152 19.08 -14.40 32.90
C VAL A 152 19.70 -13.00 32.92
N LYS A 153 20.05 -12.47 31.75
CA LYS A 153 20.63 -11.11 31.62
C LYS A 153 19.77 -10.02 32.23
N ARG A 154 18.42 -10.15 32.13
CA ARG A 154 17.50 -9.19 32.71
C ARG A 154 17.42 -9.25 34.21
N LEU A 155 17.40 -10.46 34.79
CA LEU A 155 17.35 -10.67 36.24
C LEU A 155 18.68 -10.29 36.95
N GLU A 156 19.79 -10.24 36.22
CA GLU A 156 21.05 -9.69 36.74
C GLU A 156 21.04 -8.18 36.91
N LYS A 157 20.23 -7.47 36.06
CA LYS A 157 20.21 -6.02 36.00
C LYS A 157 19.03 -5.38 36.74
N ALA A 158 17.97 -6.13 37.01
CA ALA A 158 16.76 -5.62 37.62
C ALA A 158 16.38 -6.46 38.86
N PRO A 159 15.97 -5.81 39.97
CA PRO A 159 15.48 -6.51 41.14
C PRO A 159 14.20 -7.29 40.82
N LEU A 160 13.99 -8.40 41.52
CA LEU A 160 12.74 -9.15 41.44
C LEU A 160 11.57 -8.32 41.99
N ALA A 161 10.41 -8.47 41.44
CA ALA A 161 9.19 -7.84 41.99
C ALA A 161 8.90 -8.41 43.41
N THR A 162 8.32 -7.58 44.26
CA THR A 162 7.98 -7.95 45.64
C THR A 162 7.16 -9.23 45.69
N GLY A 163 7.64 -10.20 46.48
CA GLY A 163 6.96 -11.48 46.64
C GLY A 163 7.14 -12.47 45.48
N LYS A 164 8.01 -12.18 44.51
CA LYS A 164 8.35 -13.06 43.40
C LYS A 164 9.72 -13.67 43.55
N THR A 165 9.89 -14.91 43.13
CA THR A 165 11.16 -15.65 43.09
C THR A 165 11.62 -15.76 41.63
N ARG A 166 12.88 -16.12 41.44
CA ARG A 166 13.43 -16.44 40.11
C ARG A 166 12.63 -17.56 39.42
N ALA A 167 12.24 -18.57 40.18
CA ALA A 167 11.45 -19.68 39.68
C ALA A 167 10.07 -19.24 39.13
N ASP A 168 9.46 -18.20 39.72
CA ASP A 168 8.21 -17.66 39.22
C ASP A 168 8.38 -17.02 37.82
N TYR A 169 9.50 -16.36 37.57
CA TYR A 169 9.81 -15.78 36.25
C TYR A 169 10.13 -16.87 35.23
N GLU A 170 10.90 -17.88 35.59
CA GLU A 170 11.20 -19.02 34.72
C GLU A 170 9.94 -19.79 34.33
N ALA A 171 9.07 -20.10 35.29
CA ALA A 171 7.80 -20.76 35.03
C ALA A 171 6.89 -19.92 34.12
N ARG A 172 6.85 -18.61 34.35
CA ARG A 172 6.07 -17.72 33.49
C ARG A 172 6.62 -17.65 32.08
N LEU A 173 7.95 -17.58 31.90
CA LEU A 173 8.58 -17.60 30.59
C LEU A 173 8.24 -18.86 29.81
N GLU A 174 8.32 -20.05 30.44
CA GLU A 174 7.98 -21.30 29.77
C GLU A 174 6.51 -21.33 29.32
N LEU A 175 5.61 -20.82 30.15
CA LEU A 175 4.19 -20.73 29.80
C LEU A 175 3.99 -19.86 28.54
N GLU A 176 4.63 -18.69 28.47
CA GLU A 176 4.53 -17.79 27.31
C GLU A 176 5.14 -18.42 26.05
N LEU A 177 6.30 -19.06 26.19
CA LEU A 177 6.96 -19.75 25.08
C LEU A 177 6.12 -20.92 24.56
N ASP A 178 5.48 -21.68 25.42
CA ASP A 178 4.57 -22.75 25.02
C ASP A 178 3.39 -22.23 24.21
N VAL A 179 2.82 -21.10 24.58
CA VAL A 179 1.74 -20.45 23.82
C VAL A 179 2.24 -20.01 22.44
N ILE A 180 3.39 -19.32 22.39
CA ILE A 180 3.96 -18.80 21.13
C ILE A 180 4.26 -19.96 20.16
N VAL A 181 4.89 -21.01 20.64
CA VAL A 181 5.23 -22.21 19.86
C VAL A 181 3.98 -22.93 19.39
N LYS A 182 2.99 -23.17 20.29
CA LYS A 182 1.73 -23.82 19.96
C LYS A 182 0.92 -23.06 18.90
N MET A 183 0.99 -21.75 18.90
CA MET A 183 0.33 -20.90 17.91
C MET A 183 1.10 -20.80 16.58
N GLY A 184 2.31 -21.32 16.48
CA GLY A 184 3.13 -21.32 15.27
C GLY A 184 3.77 -19.97 14.93
N PHE A 185 4.00 -19.10 15.93
CA PHE A 185 4.57 -17.77 15.73
C PHE A 185 6.01 -17.55 16.27
N PRO A 186 6.84 -18.58 16.52
CA PRO A 186 8.19 -18.33 17.04
C PRO A 186 9.04 -17.46 16.09
N GLY A 187 8.94 -17.68 14.77
CA GLY A 187 9.64 -16.86 13.77
C GLY A 187 9.23 -15.40 13.80
N TYR A 188 7.95 -15.11 13.99
CA TYR A 188 7.47 -13.73 14.12
C TYR A 188 8.10 -13.00 15.33
N PHE A 189 8.10 -13.66 16.49
CA PHE A 189 8.69 -13.08 17.70
C PHE A 189 10.22 -12.89 17.58
N LEU A 190 10.91 -13.81 16.91
CA LEU A 190 12.34 -13.67 16.63
C LEU A 190 12.62 -12.48 15.70
N ILE A 191 11.82 -12.29 14.63
CA ILE A 191 11.93 -11.13 13.73
C ILE A 191 11.73 -9.83 14.51
N VAL A 192 10.67 -9.74 15.34
CA VAL A 192 10.37 -8.52 16.10
C VAL A 192 11.45 -8.24 17.16
N ALA A 193 12.08 -9.25 17.71
CA ALA A 193 13.17 -9.08 18.69
C ALA A 193 14.49 -8.61 18.06
N ASP A 194 14.68 -8.84 16.75
CA ASP A 194 15.87 -8.43 16.00
C ASP A 194 15.80 -6.97 15.53
N PHE A 195 14.59 -6.41 15.42
CA PHE A 195 14.35 -5.01 15.11
C PHE A 195 14.64 -4.09 16.30
#